data_d9bdf6a71c07706d8859c4372563c7c8
#
_entry.id   d9bdf6a71c07706d8859c4372563c7c8
#
_cell.length_a   1.000
_cell.length_b   1.000
_cell.length_c   1.000
_cell.angle_alpha   90.00
_cell.angle_beta   90.00
_cell.angle_gamma   90.00
#
_symmetry.space_group_name_H-M   'P 1'
#
loop_
_entity.id
_entity.type
_entity.pdbx_description
1 polymer ?
#
loop_
_entity_poly.entity_id
_entity_poly.type
_entity_poly.pdbx_seq_one_letter_code
_entity_poly.pdbx_strand_id
1 'polypeptide(L)'
;VVFLISSLFSSFSNIGTGGLGSIAASTYLAEDQDINNAELIYTEWETDLQMEIDRVETDRPGYDEYRYNIGAIEHDPYILMGYLTSAYQNFTYEQIEGVLRQLFNEQYSLTFTEETEIRYRTETHVDPETGEETEEEVPYEWHILNVKLTATPLANLVVQRMSTEQKEICEILLQTKGNRQYVKNVFGINWLPYVTSYYGYRVHPISGKKNYHTGVDIGMAQGTEILAGHDGT
;
A
#
# COMPACT_ATOMS: atom_id res chain seq x y z
N VAL A 1 17.57 4.33 -3.07
CA VAL A 1 17.01 3.10 -3.64
C VAL A 1 17.09 3.14 -5.17
N VAL A 2 16.92 4.30 -5.81
CA VAL A 2 17.04 4.49 -7.26
C VAL A 2 18.45 4.12 -7.80
N PHE A 3 19.49 4.14 -6.98
CA PHE A 3 20.87 3.84 -7.39
C PHE A 3 21.19 2.34 -7.60
N LEU A 4 20.42 1.42 -7.04
CA LEU A 4 20.66 -0.02 -7.22
C LEU A 4 20.06 -0.55 -8.54
N ILE A 5 19.00 0.08 -9.05
CA ILE A 5 18.40 -0.29 -10.33
C ILE A 5 19.25 0.17 -11.51
N SER A 6 19.90 1.33 -11.41
CA SER A 6 20.71 1.88 -12.51
C SER A 6 22.04 1.14 -12.77
N SER A 7 22.54 0.33 -11.84
CA SER A 7 23.79 -0.43 -12.05
C SER A 7 23.61 -1.76 -12.80
N LEU A 8 22.38 -2.26 -12.92
CA LEU A 8 22.06 -3.48 -13.67
C LEU A 8 21.92 -3.24 -15.18
N PHE A 9 21.73 -1.99 -15.60
CA PHE A 9 21.45 -1.60 -16.99
C PHE A 9 22.61 -1.71 -17.98
N SER A 10 23.85 -1.92 -17.53
CA SER A 10 25.01 -1.90 -18.41
C SER A 10 25.28 -3.20 -19.18
N SER A 11 24.53 -4.27 -18.93
CA SER A 11 24.80 -5.61 -19.53
C SER A 11 23.96 -5.94 -20.76
N PHE A 12 23.00 -5.07 -21.15
CA PHE A 12 21.97 -5.39 -22.15
C PHE A 12 22.35 -5.23 -23.63
N SER A 13 23.61 -4.88 -23.95
CA SER A 13 24.01 -4.65 -25.35
C SER A 13 24.17 -5.91 -26.20
N ASN A 14 23.88 -7.12 -25.70
CA ASN A 14 24.18 -8.38 -26.40
C ASN A 14 23.06 -9.43 -26.49
N ILE A 15 21.78 -9.08 -26.38
CA ILE A 15 20.72 -10.03 -26.69
C ILE A 15 20.34 -9.91 -28.16
N GLY A 16 20.76 -10.93 -28.93
CA GLY A 16 20.62 -11.03 -30.36
C GLY A 16 19.18 -11.04 -30.86
N THR A 17 18.98 -10.24 -31.87
CA THR A 17 18.04 -10.34 -33.02
C THR A 17 17.01 -11.48 -32.97
N GLY A 18 15.86 -11.20 -32.36
CA GLY A 18 14.65 -11.96 -32.56
C GLY A 18 13.44 -11.04 -32.32
N GLY A 19 12.99 -10.34 -33.35
CA GLY A 19 12.01 -9.25 -33.24
C GLY A 19 10.66 -9.64 -32.62
N LEU A 20 10.34 -10.92 -32.49
CA LEU A 20 9.12 -11.39 -31.79
C LEU A 20 9.35 -11.61 -30.29
N GLY A 21 10.56 -11.99 -29.89
CA GLY A 21 10.92 -12.18 -28.47
C GLY A 21 11.01 -10.86 -27.69
N SER A 22 11.45 -9.81 -28.34
CA SER A 22 11.59 -8.47 -27.67
C SER A 22 10.23 -7.80 -27.46
N ILE A 23 9.25 -8.01 -28.35
CA ILE A 23 7.89 -7.45 -28.19
C ILE A 23 7.15 -8.17 -27.07
N ALA A 24 7.26 -9.51 -26.99
CA ALA A 24 6.67 -10.28 -25.90
C ALA A 24 7.26 -9.93 -24.53
N ALA A 25 8.57 -9.59 -24.47
CA ALA A 25 9.24 -9.20 -23.25
C ALA A 25 8.92 -7.75 -22.80
N SER A 26 8.34 -6.92 -23.66
CA SER A 26 8.07 -5.51 -23.37
C SER A 26 6.63 -5.22 -22.92
N THR A 27 5.77 -6.25 -22.87
CA THR A 27 4.35 -6.12 -22.56
C THR A 27 3.98 -7.12 -21.47
N TYR A 28 3.06 -6.74 -20.58
CA TYR A 28 2.49 -7.69 -19.62
C TYR A 28 1.68 -8.75 -20.36
N LEU A 29 1.87 -10.02 -19.98
CA LEU A 29 1.34 -11.16 -20.72
C LEU A 29 -0.04 -11.62 -20.23
N ALA A 30 -0.38 -11.34 -18.97
CA ALA A 30 -1.68 -11.69 -18.41
C ALA A 30 -2.79 -10.82 -19.01
N GLU A 31 -4.02 -11.32 -18.93
CA GLU A 31 -5.21 -10.59 -19.37
C GLU A 31 -5.39 -9.30 -18.53
N ASP A 32 -5.94 -8.27 -19.16
CA ASP A 32 -6.15 -6.96 -18.54
C ASP A 32 -6.93 -7.04 -17.21
N GLN A 33 -7.89 -7.95 -17.14
CA GLN A 33 -8.69 -8.14 -15.94
C GLN A 33 -7.87 -8.70 -14.78
N ASP A 34 -6.99 -9.67 -15.05
CA ASP A 34 -6.14 -10.28 -14.02
C ASP A 34 -5.10 -9.31 -13.49
N ILE A 35 -4.50 -8.51 -14.38
CA ILE A 35 -3.58 -7.44 -14.02
C ILE A 35 -4.26 -6.39 -13.15
N ASN A 36 -5.47 -5.95 -13.55
CA ASN A 36 -6.21 -4.94 -12.79
C ASN A 36 -6.69 -5.48 -11.44
N ASN A 37 -7.10 -6.75 -11.37
CA ASN A 37 -7.51 -7.37 -10.12
C ASN A 37 -6.33 -7.49 -9.15
N ALA A 38 -5.15 -7.85 -9.64
CA ALA A 38 -3.93 -7.96 -8.83
C ALA A 38 -3.52 -6.61 -8.23
N GLU A 39 -3.56 -5.54 -9.03
CA GLU A 39 -3.25 -4.18 -8.60
C GLU A 39 -4.30 -3.64 -7.62
N LEU A 40 -5.57 -3.83 -7.95
CA LEU A 40 -6.67 -3.33 -7.13
C LEU A 40 -6.67 -3.97 -5.74
N ILE A 41 -6.50 -5.30 -5.64
CA ILE A 41 -6.49 -5.98 -4.34
C ILE A 41 -5.30 -5.56 -3.48
N TYR A 42 -4.13 -5.35 -4.09
CA TYR A 42 -2.95 -4.90 -3.35
C TYR A 42 -3.16 -3.49 -2.77
N THR A 43 -3.70 -2.59 -3.57
CA THR A 43 -4.08 -1.24 -3.17
C THR A 43 -5.19 -1.25 -2.10
N GLU A 44 -6.15 -2.17 -2.19
CA GLU A 44 -7.20 -2.35 -1.18
C GLU A 44 -6.60 -2.73 0.18
N TRP A 45 -5.67 -3.68 0.21
CA TRP A 45 -5.01 -4.06 1.47
C TRP A 45 -4.14 -2.94 2.06
N GLU A 46 -3.47 -2.13 1.23
CA GLU A 46 -2.76 -0.93 1.70
C GLU A 46 -3.72 0.09 2.33
N THR A 47 -4.89 0.22 1.71
CA THR A 47 -5.97 1.07 2.24
C THR A 47 -6.50 0.57 3.57
N ASP A 48 -6.78 -0.73 3.67
CA ASP A 48 -7.27 -1.35 4.91
C ASP A 48 -6.24 -1.20 6.04
N LEU A 49 -4.95 -1.36 5.72
CA LEU A 49 -3.86 -1.13 6.67
C LEU A 49 -3.81 0.33 7.15
N GLN A 50 -3.95 1.29 6.24
CA GLN A 50 -4.03 2.70 6.62
C GLN A 50 -5.24 2.98 7.50
N MET A 51 -6.41 2.44 7.14
CA MET A 51 -7.63 2.60 7.95
C MET A 51 -7.51 1.94 9.33
N GLU A 52 -6.79 0.81 9.45
CA GLU A 52 -6.51 0.19 10.75
C GLU A 52 -5.69 1.15 11.63
N ILE A 53 -4.65 1.78 11.07
CA ILE A 53 -3.82 2.75 11.79
C ILE A 53 -4.64 3.99 12.19
N ASP A 54 -5.45 4.52 11.28
CA ASP A 54 -6.25 5.72 11.53
C ASP A 54 -7.31 5.51 12.63
N ARG A 55 -7.74 4.27 12.86
CA ARG A 55 -8.74 3.92 13.88
C ARG A 55 -8.15 3.42 15.19
N VAL A 56 -6.83 3.37 15.34
CA VAL A 56 -6.18 2.81 16.54
C VAL A 56 -6.73 3.37 17.84
N GLU A 57 -6.90 4.68 17.94
CA GLU A 57 -7.40 5.33 19.16
C GLU A 57 -8.84 4.95 19.50
N THR A 58 -9.64 4.66 18.46
CA THR A 58 -11.03 4.21 18.62
C THR A 58 -11.12 2.72 18.94
N ASP A 59 -10.32 1.90 18.24
CA ASP A 59 -10.38 0.43 18.32
C ASP A 59 -9.60 -0.10 19.55
N ARG A 60 -8.65 0.68 20.07
CA ARG A 60 -7.81 0.39 21.25
C ARG A 60 -7.82 1.56 22.24
N PRO A 61 -8.97 1.90 22.85
CA PRO A 61 -9.07 3.02 23.80
C PRO A 61 -8.42 2.68 25.14
N GLY A 62 -8.14 3.72 25.95
CA GLY A 62 -7.72 3.57 27.33
C GLY A 62 -6.24 3.83 27.58
N TYR A 63 -5.54 4.37 26.61
CA TYR A 63 -4.18 4.88 26.78
C TYR A 63 -4.21 6.42 26.94
N ASP A 64 -3.27 6.92 27.74
CA ASP A 64 -3.11 8.36 27.95
C ASP A 64 -2.40 9.04 26.79
N GLU A 65 -1.59 8.24 26.04
CA GLU A 65 -0.80 8.73 24.91
C GLU A 65 -0.68 7.64 23.82
N TYR A 66 -0.77 8.04 22.53
CA TYR A 66 -0.50 7.19 21.39
C TYR A 66 0.72 7.72 20.63
N ARG A 67 1.74 6.86 20.44
CA ARG A 67 2.97 7.22 19.74
C ARG A 67 3.06 6.46 18.43
N TYR A 68 3.07 7.19 17.34
CA TYR A 68 3.09 6.63 15.99
C TYR A 68 4.49 6.69 15.37
N ASN A 69 4.94 5.55 14.84
CA ASN A 69 6.14 5.44 13.99
C ASN A 69 5.75 4.65 12.74
N ILE A 70 5.26 5.35 11.72
CA ILE A 70 4.61 4.76 10.56
C ILE A 70 5.51 4.92 9.33
N GLY A 71 5.91 3.78 8.75
CA GLY A 71 6.54 3.72 7.44
C GLY A 71 5.55 4.03 6.32
N ALA A 72 6.06 4.34 5.12
CA ALA A 72 5.22 4.64 3.96
C ALA A 72 4.38 3.40 3.56
N ILE A 73 3.09 3.62 3.34
CA ILE A 73 2.16 2.61 2.82
C ILE A 73 1.96 2.94 1.35
N GLU A 74 2.78 2.34 0.51
CA GLU A 74 2.74 2.52 -0.93
C GLU A 74 3.53 1.42 -1.62
N HIS A 75 3.12 1.06 -2.83
CA HIS A 75 3.90 0.24 -3.73
C HIS A 75 3.98 0.89 -5.12
N ASP A 76 4.93 0.46 -5.93
CA ASP A 76 4.99 0.83 -7.35
C ASP A 76 4.31 -0.26 -8.18
N PRO A 77 3.19 0.04 -8.86
CA PRO A 77 2.44 -0.94 -9.65
C PRO A 77 3.27 -1.53 -10.80
N TYR A 78 4.24 -0.77 -11.32
CA TYR A 78 5.12 -1.29 -12.37
C TYR A 78 6.10 -2.33 -11.82
N ILE A 79 6.58 -2.17 -10.60
CA ILE A 79 7.41 -3.17 -9.90
C ILE A 79 6.61 -4.43 -9.63
N LEU A 80 5.38 -4.31 -9.14
CA LEU A 80 4.50 -5.43 -8.86
C LEU A 80 4.21 -6.22 -10.14
N MET A 81 3.73 -5.56 -11.18
CA MET A 81 3.38 -6.20 -12.45
C MET A 81 4.60 -6.71 -13.21
N GLY A 82 5.72 -6.01 -13.15
CA GLY A 82 6.99 -6.47 -13.73
C GLY A 82 7.47 -7.78 -13.09
N TYR A 83 7.38 -7.88 -11.77
CA TYR A 83 7.67 -9.13 -11.04
C TYR A 83 6.70 -10.25 -11.42
N LEU A 84 5.39 -10.01 -11.34
CA LEU A 84 4.38 -11.02 -11.62
C LEU A 84 4.51 -11.57 -13.04
N THR A 85 4.68 -10.70 -14.03
CA THR A 85 4.86 -11.12 -15.42
C THR A 85 6.18 -11.88 -15.62
N SER A 86 7.29 -11.43 -15.02
CA SER A 86 8.58 -12.10 -15.18
C SER A 86 8.62 -13.46 -14.49
N ALA A 87 7.90 -13.62 -13.37
CA ALA A 87 7.90 -14.85 -12.58
C ALA A 87 6.83 -15.86 -13.01
N TYR A 88 5.65 -15.37 -13.40
CA TYR A 88 4.46 -16.20 -13.66
C TYR A 88 3.94 -16.08 -15.10
N GLN A 89 4.51 -15.19 -15.91
CA GLN A 89 4.16 -14.98 -17.32
C GLN A 89 2.68 -14.61 -17.52
N ASN A 90 1.89 -15.45 -18.20
CA ASN A 90 0.46 -15.29 -18.38
C ASN A 90 -0.28 -15.90 -17.18
N PHE A 91 -0.39 -15.12 -16.11
CA PHE A 91 -1.05 -15.55 -14.87
C PHE A 91 -2.55 -15.22 -14.88
N THR A 92 -3.34 -15.95 -14.10
CA THR A 92 -4.65 -15.51 -13.64
C THR A 92 -4.56 -15.00 -12.21
N TYR A 93 -5.50 -14.13 -11.81
CA TYR A 93 -5.55 -13.57 -10.46
C TYR A 93 -5.59 -14.69 -9.39
N GLU A 94 -6.38 -15.74 -9.59
CA GLU A 94 -6.51 -16.86 -8.67
C GLU A 94 -5.19 -17.60 -8.44
N GLN A 95 -4.34 -17.66 -9.47
CA GLN A 95 -3.02 -18.32 -9.36
C GLN A 95 -2.05 -17.52 -8.50
N ILE A 96 -2.17 -16.19 -8.49
CA ILE A 96 -1.20 -15.31 -7.84
C ILE A 96 -1.70 -14.66 -6.54
N GLU A 97 -2.96 -14.84 -6.18
CA GLU A 97 -3.55 -14.23 -4.97
C GLU A 97 -2.74 -14.58 -3.70
N GLY A 98 -2.34 -15.85 -3.55
CA GLY A 98 -1.49 -16.28 -2.44
C GLY A 98 -0.10 -15.62 -2.44
N VAL A 99 0.46 -15.38 -3.62
CA VAL A 99 1.76 -14.69 -3.80
C VAL A 99 1.62 -13.22 -3.41
N LEU A 100 0.56 -12.56 -3.86
CA LEU A 100 0.26 -11.17 -3.50
C LEU A 100 0.13 -11.02 -1.98
N ARG A 101 -0.63 -11.91 -1.34
CA ARG A 101 -0.82 -11.88 0.12
C ARG A 101 0.50 -12.09 0.87
N GLN A 102 1.33 -12.99 0.40
CA GLN A 102 2.64 -13.21 0.99
C GLN A 102 3.55 -11.98 0.83
N LEU A 103 3.59 -11.36 -0.36
CA LEU A 103 4.35 -10.13 -0.60
C LEU A 103 3.89 -9.02 0.33
N PHE A 104 2.58 -8.81 0.45
CA PHE A 104 1.99 -7.81 1.32
C PHE A 104 2.40 -8.01 2.79
N ASN A 105 2.29 -9.24 3.30
CA ASN A 105 2.66 -9.57 4.68
C ASN A 105 4.16 -9.43 4.96
N GLU A 106 5.01 -9.56 3.95
CA GLU A 106 6.45 -9.33 4.07
C GLU A 106 6.81 -7.84 3.89
N GLN A 107 6.01 -7.11 3.12
CA GLN A 107 6.20 -5.68 2.92
C GLN A 107 5.83 -4.88 4.16
N TYR A 108 4.75 -5.24 4.84
CA TYR A 108 4.20 -4.48 5.95
C TYR A 108 4.14 -5.30 7.23
N SER A 109 4.60 -4.71 8.32
CA SER A 109 4.48 -5.28 9.67
C SER A 109 4.01 -4.21 10.63
N LEU A 110 2.72 -4.26 11.00
CA LEU A 110 2.12 -3.38 12.01
C LEU A 110 2.22 -4.05 13.38
N THR A 111 2.77 -3.33 14.35
CA THR A 111 2.97 -3.80 15.72
C THR A 111 2.48 -2.78 16.73
N PHE A 112 1.95 -3.28 17.85
CA PHE A 112 1.48 -2.49 18.98
C PHE A 112 2.27 -2.89 20.21
N THR A 113 2.82 -1.92 20.92
CA THR A 113 3.60 -2.17 22.15
C THR A 113 3.12 -1.23 23.24
N GLU A 114 2.72 -1.80 24.36
CA GLU A 114 2.31 -1.05 25.53
C GLU A 114 3.55 -0.63 26.35
N GLU A 115 3.53 0.59 26.86
CA GLU A 115 4.55 1.16 27.70
C GLU A 115 3.89 1.90 28.86
N THR A 116 4.49 1.84 30.05
CA THR A 116 4.02 2.60 31.21
C THR A 116 5.16 3.47 31.72
N GLU A 117 4.93 4.77 31.77
CA GLU A 117 5.81 5.76 32.38
C GLU A 117 5.25 6.17 33.75
N ILE A 118 6.12 6.35 34.73
CA ILE A 118 5.74 7.01 35.98
C ILE A 118 5.94 8.51 35.79
N ARG A 119 4.85 9.26 35.87
CA ARG A 119 4.84 10.72 35.84
C ARG A 119 4.44 11.25 37.22
N TYR A 120 4.73 12.52 37.47
CA TYR A 120 4.43 13.18 38.73
C TYR A 120 3.48 14.34 38.47
N ARG A 121 2.51 14.53 39.36
CA ARG A 121 1.64 15.70 39.39
C ARG A 121 1.70 16.34 40.76
N THR A 122 1.63 17.66 40.80
CA THR A 122 1.53 18.41 42.06
C THR A 122 0.09 18.37 42.56
N GLU A 123 -0.11 17.87 43.78
CA GLU A 123 -1.39 17.96 44.50
C GLU A 123 -1.23 18.96 45.66
N THR A 124 -2.18 19.88 45.72
CA THR A 124 -2.22 20.88 46.80
C THR A 124 -3.15 20.37 47.89
N HIS A 125 -2.60 20.22 49.11
CA HIS A 125 -3.38 19.92 50.29
C HIS A 125 -3.55 21.17 51.13
N VAL A 126 -4.79 21.51 51.51
CA VAL A 126 -5.12 22.61 52.41
C VAL A 126 -5.41 22.02 53.78
N ASP A 127 -4.64 22.39 54.78
CA ASP A 127 -4.93 22.04 56.18
C ASP A 127 -6.25 22.69 56.62
N PRO A 128 -7.27 21.88 56.98
CA PRO A 128 -8.59 22.39 57.32
C PRO A 128 -8.62 23.23 58.63
N GLU A 129 -7.61 23.14 59.50
CA GLU A 129 -7.54 23.87 60.77
C GLU A 129 -6.74 25.18 60.65
N THR A 130 -5.65 25.17 59.87
CA THR A 130 -4.75 26.31 59.73
C THR A 130 -4.94 27.10 58.46
N GLY A 131 -5.53 26.46 57.39
CA GLY A 131 -5.67 27.05 56.07
C GLY A 131 -4.33 27.10 55.30
N GLU A 132 -3.28 26.46 55.81
CA GLU A 132 -1.96 26.36 55.14
C GLU A 132 -2.05 25.42 53.95
N GLU A 133 -1.50 25.88 52.82
CA GLU A 133 -1.38 25.08 51.57
C GLU A 133 -0.02 24.41 51.54
N THR A 134 -0.02 23.07 51.32
CA THR A 134 1.20 22.30 51.10
C THR A 134 1.10 21.61 49.75
N GLU A 135 2.17 21.67 48.98
CA GLU A 135 2.27 20.99 47.66
C GLU A 135 3.04 19.67 47.81
N GLU A 136 2.51 18.59 47.28
CA GLU A 136 3.14 17.28 47.25
C GLU A 136 3.20 16.76 45.80
N GLU A 137 4.36 16.22 45.40
CA GLU A 137 4.48 15.52 44.10
C GLU A 137 4.00 14.08 44.23
N VAL A 138 2.89 13.75 43.60
CA VAL A 138 2.28 12.42 43.65
C VAL A 138 2.57 11.70 42.32
N PRO A 139 3.19 10.49 42.41
CA PRO A 139 3.42 9.69 41.20
C PRO A 139 2.11 9.10 40.67
N TYR A 140 2.00 9.01 39.36
CA TYR A 140 0.91 8.32 38.69
C TYR A 140 1.41 7.59 37.42
N GLU A 141 0.70 6.54 37.03
CA GLU A 141 1.00 5.78 35.83
C GLU A 141 0.46 6.50 34.60
N TRP A 142 1.28 6.59 33.57
CA TRP A 142 0.93 7.11 32.25
C TRP A 142 1.06 5.99 31.24
N HIS A 143 -0.07 5.53 30.70
CA HIS A 143 -0.13 4.41 29.78
C HIS A 143 0.01 4.87 28.34
N ILE A 144 0.93 4.28 27.61
CA ILE A 144 1.29 4.66 26.24
C ILE A 144 1.10 3.45 25.33
N LEU A 145 0.45 3.67 24.20
CA LEU A 145 0.43 2.71 23.10
C LEU A 145 1.39 3.17 21.99
N ASN A 146 2.46 2.41 21.78
CA ASN A 146 3.37 2.61 20.66
C ASN A 146 2.83 1.84 19.45
N VAL A 147 2.52 2.56 18.37
CA VAL A 147 2.03 2.05 17.09
C VAL A 147 3.16 2.14 16.08
N LYS A 148 3.66 1.00 15.62
CA LYS A 148 4.77 0.96 14.69
C LYS A 148 4.42 0.16 13.45
N LEU A 149 4.53 0.81 12.28
CA LEU A 149 4.51 0.15 10.98
C LEU A 149 5.92 0.13 10.39
N THR A 150 6.44 -1.06 10.17
CA THR A 150 7.66 -1.27 9.38
C THR A 150 7.24 -1.58 7.95
N ALA A 151 7.77 -0.82 6.99
CA ALA A 151 7.53 -1.02 5.56
C ALA A 151 8.84 -1.36 4.85
N THR A 152 8.89 -2.48 4.16
CA THR A 152 10.02 -2.89 3.31
C THR A 152 9.68 -2.56 1.87
N PRO A 153 10.53 -1.82 1.13
CA PRO A 153 10.26 -1.52 -0.28
C PRO A 153 10.01 -2.79 -1.10
N LEU A 154 8.92 -2.82 -1.86
CA LEU A 154 8.52 -3.97 -2.68
C LEU A 154 9.65 -4.43 -3.62
N ALA A 155 10.39 -3.47 -4.21
CA ALA A 155 11.53 -3.76 -5.06
C ALA A 155 12.57 -4.67 -4.39
N ASN A 156 12.82 -4.48 -3.10
CA ASN A 156 13.79 -5.29 -2.35
C ASN A 156 13.32 -6.73 -2.14
N LEU A 157 12.01 -6.92 -1.98
CA LEU A 157 11.42 -8.25 -1.80
C LEU A 157 11.41 -9.03 -3.10
N VAL A 158 10.94 -8.43 -4.20
CA VAL A 158 10.79 -9.14 -5.48
C VAL A 158 12.13 -9.49 -6.11
N VAL A 159 13.16 -8.63 -5.97
CA VAL A 159 14.50 -8.92 -6.49
C VAL A 159 15.10 -10.19 -5.89
N GLN A 160 14.82 -10.50 -4.64
CA GLN A 160 15.32 -11.70 -3.98
C GLN A 160 14.64 -13.01 -4.47
N ARG A 161 13.47 -12.89 -5.09
CA ARG A 161 12.62 -13.99 -5.55
C ARG A 161 12.81 -14.35 -7.02
N MET A 162 13.50 -13.51 -7.78
CA MET A 162 13.70 -13.66 -9.21
C MET A 162 15.03 -14.31 -9.57
N SER A 163 15.02 -15.22 -10.57
CA SER A 163 16.24 -15.67 -11.26
C SER A 163 16.89 -14.51 -12.03
N THR A 164 18.10 -14.73 -12.55
CA THR A 164 18.78 -13.73 -13.38
C THR A 164 17.97 -13.38 -14.62
N GLU A 165 17.42 -14.39 -15.33
CA GLU A 165 16.58 -14.18 -16.52
C GLU A 165 15.29 -13.43 -16.20
N GLN A 166 14.65 -13.75 -15.07
CA GLN A 166 13.44 -13.06 -14.62
C GLN A 166 13.71 -11.58 -14.28
N LYS A 167 14.89 -11.28 -13.70
CA LYS A 167 15.31 -9.90 -13.43
C LYS A 167 15.49 -9.11 -14.74
N GLU A 168 16.09 -9.72 -15.73
CA GLU A 168 16.29 -9.11 -17.04
C GLU A 168 14.94 -8.77 -17.72
N ILE A 169 13.98 -9.69 -17.69
CA ILE A 169 12.62 -9.47 -18.20
C ILE A 169 11.94 -8.36 -17.40
N CYS A 170 12.02 -8.39 -16.07
CA CYS A 170 11.43 -7.39 -15.20
C CYS A 170 11.98 -5.99 -15.50
N GLU A 171 13.29 -5.86 -15.73
CA GLU A 171 13.90 -4.58 -16.12
C GLU A 171 13.36 -4.03 -17.43
N ILE A 172 13.18 -4.87 -18.44
CA ILE A 172 12.58 -4.47 -19.72
C ILE A 172 11.15 -3.97 -19.48
N LEU A 173 10.37 -4.70 -18.67
CA LEU A 173 9.00 -4.33 -18.34
C LEU A 173 8.93 -3.01 -17.57
N LEU A 174 9.88 -2.74 -16.67
CA LEU A 174 9.96 -1.46 -15.95
C LEU A 174 10.29 -0.29 -16.90
N GLN A 175 11.19 -0.49 -17.88
CA GLN A 175 11.52 0.53 -18.88
C GLN A 175 10.35 0.87 -19.79
N THR A 176 9.64 -0.16 -20.26
CA THR A 176 8.50 -0.01 -21.18
C THR A 176 7.20 0.28 -20.44
N LYS A 177 7.21 0.16 -19.12
CA LYS A 177 6.01 0.18 -18.27
C LYS A 177 4.96 -0.84 -18.73
N GLY A 178 5.39 -1.96 -19.31
CA GLY A 178 4.53 -2.97 -19.90
C GLY A 178 3.57 -2.44 -20.96
N ASN A 179 3.90 -1.29 -21.58
CA ASN A 179 3.02 -0.49 -22.46
C ASN A 179 1.68 -0.07 -21.81
N ARG A 180 1.67 0.10 -20.50
CA ARG A 180 0.49 0.54 -19.72
C ARG A 180 0.79 1.83 -18.96
N GLN A 181 -0.31 2.53 -18.61
CA GLN A 181 -0.24 3.68 -17.72
C GLN A 181 -1.14 3.44 -16.51
N TYR A 182 -0.60 3.64 -15.32
CA TYR A 182 -1.38 3.66 -14.08
C TYR A 182 -1.66 5.11 -13.71
N VAL A 183 -2.91 5.35 -13.33
CA VAL A 183 -3.38 6.68 -12.96
C VAL A 183 -3.09 6.92 -11.48
N LYS A 184 -2.48 8.06 -11.14
CA LYS A 184 -2.27 8.48 -9.74
C LYS A 184 -3.62 8.70 -9.05
N ASN A 185 -3.61 8.72 -7.72
CA ASN A 185 -4.82 9.04 -6.96
C ASN A 185 -5.37 10.40 -7.39
N VAL A 186 -6.60 10.39 -7.92
CA VAL A 186 -7.26 11.57 -8.47
C VAL A 186 -8.05 12.38 -7.43
N PHE A 187 -8.16 11.92 -6.18
CA PHE A 187 -8.97 12.58 -5.17
C PHE A 187 -8.16 13.21 -4.02
N GLY A 188 -6.86 13.00 -3.94
CA GLY A 188 -6.03 13.49 -2.83
C GLY A 188 -6.37 12.90 -1.45
N ILE A 189 -7.35 12.01 -1.39
CA ILE A 189 -7.78 11.25 -0.20
C ILE A 189 -7.87 9.77 -0.55
N ASN A 190 -7.97 8.92 0.45
CA ASN A 190 -8.28 7.52 0.20
C ASN A 190 -9.71 7.39 -0.35
N TRP A 191 -9.85 7.03 -1.63
CA TRP A 191 -11.13 6.93 -2.34
C TRP A 191 -11.67 5.50 -2.40
N LEU A 192 -10.86 4.48 -2.08
CA LEU A 192 -11.28 3.07 -2.15
C LEU A 192 -12.52 2.73 -1.33
N PRO A 193 -12.73 3.26 -0.11
CA PRO A 193 -13.97 3.05 0.64
C PRO A 193 -15.22 3.61 -0.05
N TYR A 194 -15.05 4.47 -1.03
CA TYR A 194 -16.15 5.10 -1.80
C TYR A 194 -16.42 4.41 -3.13
N VAL A 195 -15.73 3.30 -3.44
CA VAL A 195 -15.99 2.52 -4.64
C VAL A 195 -17.37 1.87 -4.54
N THR A 196 -18.25 2.24 -5.47
CA THR A 196 -19.61 1.72 -5.56
C THR A 196 -19.76 0.65 -6.62
N SER A 197 -18.83 0.54 -7.57
CA SER A 197 -18.76 -0.51 -8.56
C SER A 197 -17.37 -0.64 -9.17
N TYR A 198 -16.89 -1.86 -9.23
CA TYR A 198 -15.57 -2.19 -9.79
C TYR A 198 -15.60 -2.43 -11.30
N TYR A 199 -14.45 -2.34 -11.92
CA TYR A 199 -14.19 -2.77 -13.29
C TYR A 199 -14.43 -4.28 -13.45
N GLY A 200 -14.99 -4.69 -14.58
CA GLY A 200 -15.18 -6.09 -14.92
C GLY A 200 -16.65 -6.51 -15.08
N TYR A 201 -16.89 -7.82 -15.09
CA TYR A 201 -18.24 -8.36 -15.21
C TYR A 201 -19.05 -8.14 -13.93
N ARG A 202 -20.22 -7.51 -14.08
CA ARG A 202 -21.17 -7.31 -12.97
C ARG A 202 -22.61 -7.53 -13.43
N VAL A 203 -23.46 -7.77 -12.45
CA VAL A 203 -24.91 -7.72 -12.69
C VAL A 203 -25.34 -6.24 -12.63
N HIS A 204 -25.89 -5.71 -13.72
CA HIS A 204 -26.34 -4.33 -13.76
C HIS A 204 -27.47 -4.11 -12.74
N PRO A 205 -27.36 -3.14 -11.80
CA PRO A 205 -28.27 -3.02 -10.66
C PRO A 205 -29.72 -2.73 -11.05
N ILE A 206 -29.95 -2.11 -12.22
CA ILE A 206 -31.28 -1.76 -12.68
C ILE A 206 -31.86 -2.84 -13.60
N SER A 207 -31.08 -3.39 -14.53
CA SER A 207 -31.58 -4.32 -15.54
C SER A 207 -31.44 -5.79 -15.18
N GLY A 208 -30.71 -6.15 -14.14
CA GLY A 208 -30.40 -7.51 -13.73
C GLY A 208 -29.55 -8.33 -14.72
N LYS A 209 -29.09 -7.72 -15.81
CA LYS A 209 -28.30 -8.40 -16.84
C LYS A 209 -26.82 -8.37 -16.50
N LYS A 210 -26.10 -9.45 -16.85
CA LYS A 210 -24.63 -9.40 -16.84
C LYS A 210 -24.15 -8.36 -17.85
N ASN A 211 -23.34 -7.42 -17.37
CA ASN A 211 -22.72 -6.38 -18.17
C ASN A 211 -21.25 -6.25 -17.78
N TYR A 212 -20.42 -5.87 -18.73
CA TYR A 212 -19.01 -5.57 -18.50
C TYR A 212 -18.88 -4.08 -18.19
N HIS A 213 -18.36 -3.77 -17.01
CA HIS A 213 -18.11 -2.41 -16.55
C HIS A 213 -16.69 -2.00 -16.94
N THR A 214 -16.55 -0.96 -17.74
CA THR A 214 -15.26 -0.52 -18.29
C THR A 214 -14.56 0.55 -17.44
N GLY A 215 -15.01 0.75 -16.21
CA GLY A 215 -14.48 1.73 -15.27
C GLY A 215 -14.74 1.34 -13.82
N VAL A 216 -14.30 2.20 -12.91
CA VAL A 216 -14.62 2.11 -11.48
C VAL A 216 -15.55 3.27 -11.14
N ASP A 217 -16.71 2.99 -10.53
CA ASP A 217 -17.63 4.03 -10.06
C ASP A 217 -17.28 4.38 -8.61
N ILE A 218 -17.07 5.66 -8.36
CA ILE A 218 -16.69 6.17 -7.03
C ILE A 218 -17.74 7.18 -6.57
N GLY A 219 -18.44 6.87 -5.48
CA GLY A 219 -19.53 7.68 -4.91
C GLY A 219 -19.01 8.77 -3.97
N MET A 220 -18.57 9.89 -4.50
CA MET A 220 -18.11 11.05 -3.73
C MET A 220 -19.20 12.12 -3.56
N ALA A 221 -19.03 12.99 -2.54
CA ALA A 221 -19.90 14.14 -2.34
C ALA A 221 -19.78 15.12 -3.52
N GLN A 222 -20.88 15.82 -3.83
CA GLN A 222 -20.85 16.86 -4.86
C GLN A 222 -19.86 17.97 -4.45
N GLY A 223 -18.97 18.35 -5.36
CA GLY A 223 -17.93 19.36 -5.15
C GLY A 223 -16.60 18.78 -4.67
N THR A 224 -16.48 17.45 -4.55
CA THR A 224 -15.16 16.82 -4.30
C THR A 224 -14.20 17.16 -5.44
N GLU A 225 -13.00 17.63 -5.09
CA GLU A 225 -11.97 17.99 -6.04
C GLU A 225 -11.43 16.72 -6.75
N ILE A 226 -11.24 16.82 -8.05
CA ILE A 226 -10.64 15.76 -8.87
C ILE A 226 -9.32 16.27 -9.42
N LEU A 227 -8.23 15.61 -9.04
CA LEU A 227 -6.87 15.95 -9.43
C LEU A 227 -6.52 15.28 -10.78
N ALA A 228 -5.51 15.82 -11.47
CA ALA A 228 -4.96 15.16 -12.65
C ALA A 228 -4.27 13.85 -12.24
N GLY A 229 -4.72 12.74 -12.82
CA GLY A 229 -4.16 11.42 -12.55
C GLY A 229 -2.82 11.14 -13.25
N HIS A 230 -2.40 12.03 -14.15
CA HIS A 230 -1.14 11.91 -14.91
C HIS A 230 -0.61 13.31 -15.23
N ASP A 231 0.72 13.41 -15.38
CA ASP A 231 1.36 14.63 -15.82
C ASP A 231 0.95 14.87 -17.29
N GLY A 232 0.37 16.04 -17.58
CA GLY A 232 -0.01 16.42 -18.94
C GLY A 232 1.22 16.67 -19.81
N THR A 233 1.10 16.42 -21.11
CA THR A 233 2.07 16.84 -22.14
C THR A 233 1.62 18.13 -22.77
#